data_1775e1f4195ee7486cdfb661e9d73055
#
_entry.id   1775e1f4195ee7486cdfb661e9d73055
#
_cell.length_a   1.000
_cell.length_b   1.000
_cell.length_c   1.000
_cell.angle_alpha   90.00
_cell.angle_beta   90.00
_cell.angle_gamma   90.00
#
_symmetry.space_group_name_H-M   'P 1'
#
loop_
_entity.id
_entity.type
_entity.pdbx_description
1 polymer ?
#
loop_
_entity_poly.entity_id
_entity_poly.type
_entity_poly.pdbx_seq_one_letter_code
_entity_poly.pdbx_strand_id
1 'polypeptide(L)'
;SVICGYGYTIPFLSFLSKQNKNLQISSMQPEFLDGNVKEKYDFEHQIIHEYFLPLDPSSVDVVISTHLLEFVDKPQSSIEEIWRILKPNGLFLSIIPRRSGIWTRYDNNPFGFGRSYSNKQFKSLIQDFLVLDYRKTFLHFPPWSHYLNYKSHRTIEKIGKLFFPYMGGLMICVCKKIVYAKSSKKQKKIPIKNFVPT
;
A
#
# COMPACT_ATOMS: atom_id res chain seq x y z
N SER A 1 -8.90 -15.45 -8.26
CA SER A 1 -8.75 -14.08 -7.73
C SER A 1 -7.88 -13.25 -8.63
N VAL A 2 -8.26 -12.01 -8.85
CA VAL A 2 -7.51 -11.01 -9.63
C VAL A 2 -6.63 -10.21 -8.67
N ILE A 3 -5.32 -10.22 -8.91
CA ILE A 3 -4.34 -9.52 -8.08
C ILE A 3 -3.63 -8.48 -8.94
N CYS A 4 -3.59 -7.24 -8.48
CA CYS A 4 -2.81 -6.16 -9.10
C CYS A 4 -1.67 -5.74 -8.18
N GLY A 5 -0.44 -5.79 -8.70
CA GLY A 5 0.70 -5.15 -8.07
C GLY A 5 0.85 -3.73 -8.57
N TYR A 6 1.07 -2.78 -7.67
CA TYR A 6 1.28 -1.38 -8.02
C TYR A 6 2.54 -0.83 -7.35
N GLY A 7 3.51 -0.45 -8.14
CA GLY A 7 4.85 -0.07 -7.72
C GLY A 7 5.87 -1.21 -7.87
N TYR A 8 6.88 -1.28 -7.02
CA TYR A 8 7.93 -2.31 -7.09
C TYR A 8 7.47 -3.64 -6.51
N THR A 9 6.53 -4.31 -7.19
CA THR A 9 5.85 -5.52 -6.68
C THR A 9 6.33 -6.84 -7.32
N ILE A 10 7.12 -6.77 -8.38
CA ILE A 10 7.55 -7.92 -9.18
C ILE A 10 8.08 -9.10 -8.34
N PRO A 11 8.99 -8.93 -7.36
CA PRO A 11 9.50 -10.05 -6.58
C PRO A 11 8.40 -10.81 -5.82
N PHE A 12 7.40 -10.08 -5.29
CA PHE A 12 6.28 -10.67 -4.55
C PHE A 12 5.30 -11.37 -5.48
N LEU A 13 5.00 -10.76 -6.63
CA LEU A 13 4.09 -11.33 -7.62
C LEU A 13 4.68 -12.58 -8.27
N SER A 14 5.98 -12.58 -8.57
CA SER A 14 6.69 -13.76 -9.09
C SER A 14 6.68 -14.94 -8.12
N PHE A 15 6.74 -14.65 -6.82
CA PHE A 15 6.58 -15.69 -5.80
C PHE A 15 5.14 -16.23 -5.78
N LEU A 16 4.14 -15.35 -5.84
CA LEU A 16 2.72 -15.73 -5.82
C LEU A 16 2.31 -16.52 -7.06
N SER A 17 2.77 -16.14 -8.26
CA SER A 17 2.46 -16.85 -9.51
C SER A 17 2.98 -18.30 -9.51
N LYS A 18 4.17 -18.51 -8.94
CA LYS A 18 4.74 -19.86 -8.78
C LYS A 18 3.97 -20.73 -7.78
N GLN A 19 3.39 -20.12 -6.73
CA GLN A 19 2.64 -20.84 -5.71
C GLN A 19 1.22 -21.22 -6.16
N ASN A 20 0.59 -20.43 -7.00
CA ASN A 20 -0.78 -20.68 -7.45
C ASN A 20 -1.03 -20.17 -8.87
N LYS A 21 -1.04 -21.11 -9.81
CA LYS A 21 -1.25 -20.83 -11.24
C LYS A 21 -2.67 -20.35 -11.60
N ASN A 22 -3.63 -20.47 -10.69
CA ASN A 22 -5.01 -20.04 -10.91
C ASN A 22 -5.24 -18.55 -10.56
N LEU A 23 -4.20 -17.83 -10.18
CA LEU A 23 -4.28 -16.40 -9.92
C LEU A 23 -4.11 -15.62 -11.23
N GLN A 24 -5.03 -14.72 -11.49
CA GLN A 24 -4.85 -13.71 -12.53
C GLN A 24 -4.05 -12.56 -11.92
N ILE A 25 -2.81 -12.39 -12.36
CA ILE A 25 -1.88 -11.43 -11.79
C ILE A 25 -1.53 -10.39 -12.87
N SER A 26 -1.53 -9.12 -12.47
CA SER A 26 -1.01 -8.01 -13.26
C SER A 26 -0.07 -7.14 -12.42
N SER A 27 0.96 -6.59 -13.02
CA SER A 27 1.90 -5.67 -12.39
C SER A 27 1.87 -4.33 -13.12
N MET A 28 1.59 -3.27 -12.39
CA MET A 28 1.56 -1.89 -12.86
C MET A 28 2.70 -1.12 -12.20
N GLN A 29 3.70 -0.77 -12.98
CA GLN A 29 4.90 -0.09 -12.48
C GLN A 29 4.98 1.31 -13.06
N PRO A 30 5.04 2.36 -12.23
CA PRO A 30 5.29 3.72 -12.70
C PRO A 30 6.65 3.85 -13.37
N GLU A 31 6.75 4.68 -14.42
CA GLU A 31 7.97 4.91 -15.21
C GLU A 31 9.19 5.24 -14.36
N PHE A 32 9.03 6.03 -13.31
CA PHE A 32 10.15 6.42 -12.41
C PHE A 32 10.73 5.27 -11.58
N LEU A 33 10.04 4.12 -11.50
CA LEU A 33 10.52 2.89 -10.86
C LEU A 33 11.12 1.91 -11.86
N ASP A 34 11.13 2.23 -13.16
CA ASP A 34 11.64 1.34 -14.19
C ASP A 34 13.16 1.21 -14.11
N GLY A 35 13.60 0.03 -13.70
CA GLY A 35 15.01 -0.37 -13.62
C GLY A 35 15.55 -1.02 -14.88
N ASN A 36 14.91 -0.87 -16.07
CA ASN A 36 15.28 -1.54 -17.32
C ASN A 36 15.35 -3.09 -17.22
N VAL A 37 14.51 -3.68 -16.41
CA VAL A 37 14.47 -5.13 -16.23
C VAL A 37 13.73 -5.75 -17.41
N LYS A 38 14.46 -6.24 -18.40
CA LYS A 38 13.92 -7.01 -19.54
C LYS A 38 13.66 -8.48 -19.18
N GLU A 39 13.08 -8.73 -18.02
CA GLU A 39 12.74 -10.09 -17.62
C GLU A 39 11.36 -10.47 -18.17
N LYS A 40 11.24 -11.72 -18.61
CA LYS A 40 9.95 -12.29 -18.99
C LYS A 40 9.25 -12.84 -17.76
N TYR A 41 8.09 -12.28 -17.43
CA TYR A 41 7.27 -12.73 -16.30
C TYR A 41 6.15 -13.67 -16.76
N ASP A 42 5.69 -14.52 -15.85
CA ASP A 42 4.53 -15.41 -16.07
C ASP A 42 3.19 -14.70 -15.87
N PHE A 43 3.20 -13.35 -15.79
CA PHE A 43 2.03 -12.49 -15.62
C PHE A 43 2.19 -11.20 -16.42
N GLU A 44 1.08 -10.51 -16.62
CA GLU A 44 1.04 -9.23 -17.32
C GLU A 44 1.81 -8.16 -16.54
N HIS A 45 2.77 -7.51 -17.21
CA HIS A 45 3.52 -6.39 -16.64
C HIS A 45 3.45 -5.20 -17.57
N GLN A 46 3.05 -4.05 -17.00
CA GLN A 46 2.92 -2.79 -17.74
C GLN A 46 3.62 -1.65 -17.02
N ILE A 47 4.32 -0.84 -17.76
CA ILE A 47 4.82 0.46 -17.31
C ILE A 47 3.71 1.48 -17.54
N ILE A 48 3.38 2.25 -16.51
CA ILE A 48 2.23 3.15 -16.51
C ILE A 48 2.61 4.54 -16.03
N HIS A 49 1.77 5.51 -16.37
CA HIS A 49 1.82 6.82 -15.71
C HIS A 49 1.39 6.70 -14.24
N GLU A 50 2.05 7.42 -13.34
CA GLU A 50 2.00 7.21 -11.88
C GLU A 50 0.60 7.29 -11.23
N TYR A 51 -0.37 7.98 -11.85
CA TYR A 51 -1.71 8.21 -11.26
C TYR A 51 -2.86 7.55 -12.02
N PHE A 52 -2.56 6.72 -12.99
CA PHE A 52 -3.60 6.07 -13.79
C PHE A 52 -3.36 4.58 -13.92
N LEU A 53 -4.29 3.78 -13.42
CA LEU A 53 -4.28 2.34 -13.59
C LEU A 53 -5.22 1.95 -14.73
N PRO A 54 -4.72 1.33 -15.82
CA PRO A 54 -5.54 0.93 -16.99
C PRO A 54 -6.39 -0.31 -16.69
N LEU A 55 -7.13 -0.26 -15.58
CA LEU A 55 -8.01 -1.33 -15.10
C LEU A 55 -9.41 -0.77 -14.83
N ASP A 56 -10.43 -1.58 -15.06
CA ASP A 56 -11.82 -1.20 -14.82
C ASP A 56 -12.10 -0.97 -13.33
N PRO A 57 -13.04 -0.07 -13.00
CA PRO A 57 -13.50 0.10 -11.64
C PRO A 57 -14.06 -1.20 -11.06
N SER A 58 -13.75 -1.49 -9.81
CA SER A 58 -14.21 -2.68 -9.09
C SER A 58 -13.91 -4.01 -9.81
N SER A 59 -12.75 -4.12 -10.45
CA SER A 59 -12.31 -5.32 -11.19
C SER A 59 -11.35 -6.21 -10.41
N VAL A 60 -10.65 -5.67 -9.41
CA VAL A 60 -9.53 -6.33 -8.72
C VAL A 60 -9.94 -6.80 -7.31
N ASP A 61 -9.56 -8.01 -6.93
CA ASP A 61 -9.83 -8.56 -5.60
C ASP A 61 -8.78 -8.10 -4.58
N VAL A 62 -7.51 -8.02 -5.00
CA VAL A 62 -6.39 -7.65 -4.13
C VAL A 62 -5.44 -6.70 -4.84
N VAL A 63 -5.12 -5.58 -4.21
CA VAL A 63 -4.03 -4.69 -4.65
C VAL A 63 -2.88 -4.79 -3.66
N ILE A 64 -1.68 -5.03 -4.18
CA ILE A 64 -0.43 -5.02 -3.42
C ILE A 64 0.37 -3.79 -3.87
N SER A 65 0.72 -2.90 -2.96
CA SER A 65 1.56 -1.74 -3.25
C SER A 65 2.83 -1.78 -2.42
N THR A 66 3.98 -1.74 -3.11
CA THR A 66 5.30 -1.70 -2.48
C THR A 66 6.17 -0.65 -3.14
N HIS A 67 6.86 0.14 -2.34
CA HIS A 67 7.77 1.17 -2.82
C HIS A 67 7.17 2.10 -3.87
N LEU A 68 5.94 2.53 -3.64
CA LEU A 68 5.20 3.45 -4.51
C LEU A 68 4.97 4.79 -3.80
N LEU A 69 4.28 4.74 -2.66
CA LEU A 69 3.74 5.93 -2.01
C LEU A 69 4.82 6.88 -1.49
N GLU A 70 6.02 6.38 -1.28
CA GLU A 70 7.19 7.17 -0.88
C GLU A 70 7.77 8.03 -2.01
N PHE A 71 7.53 7.66 -3.27
CA PHE A 71 8.14 8.30 -4.43
C PHE A 71 7.16 9.12 -5.28
N VAL A 72 5.85 8.84 -5.20
CA VAL A 72 4.84 9.61 -5.93
C VAL A 72 4.63 11.01 -5.33
N ASP A 73 4.43 12.01 -6.17
CA ASP A 73 4.19 13.38 -5.71
C ASP A 73 2.84 13.53 -5.01
N LYS A 74 1.80 12.87 -5.53
CA LYS A 74 0.42 12.93 -5.05
C LYS A 74 -0.07 11.56 -4.56
N PRO A 75 0.38 11.08 -3.39
CA PRO A 75 0.02 9.75 -2.90
C PRO A 75 -1.49 9.55 -2.70
N GLN A 76 -2.23 10.64 -2.47
CA GLN A 76 -3.69 10.59 -2.39
C GLN A 76 -4.32 10.12 -3.71
N SER A 77 -3.85 10.61 -4.86
CA SER A 77 -4.36 10.19 -6.17
C SER A 77 -4.10 8.71 -6.43
N SER A 78 -2.92 8.20 -6.04
CA SER A 78 -2.63 6.76 -6.12
C SER A 78 -3.56 5.92 -5.24
N ILE A 79 -3.90 6.41 -4.04
CA ILE A 79 -4.86 5.75 -3.14
C ILE A 79 -6.28 5.76 -3.71
N GLU A 80 -6.70 6.85 -4.34
CA GLU A 80 -8.00 6.97 -5.01
C GLU A 80 -8.11 6.00 -6.20
N GLU A 81 -7.06 5.84 -6.98
CA GLU A 81 -7.01 4.84 -8.05
C GLU A 81 -7.06 3.39 -7.51
N ILE A 82 -6.31 3.09 -6.45
CA ILE A 82 -6.41 1.80 -5.75
C ILE A 82 -7.84 1.56 -5.28
N TRP A 83 -8.48 2.57 -4.70
CA TRP A 83 -9.88 2.47 -4.27
C TRP A 83 -10.80 2.22 -5.47
N ARG A 84 -10.61 2.92 -6.59
CA ARG A 84 -11.43 2.79 -7.79
C ARG A 84 -11.44 1.37 -8.33
N ILE A 85 -10.25 0.75 -8.51
CA ILE A 85 -10.11 -0.57 -9.12
C ILE A 85 -10.49 -1.72 -8.19
N LEU A 86 -10.39 -1.55 -6.87
CA LEU A 86 -10.75 -2.59 -5.90
C LEU A 86 -12.25 -2.86 -5.91
N LYS A 87 -12.62 -4.14 -5.92
CA LYS A 87 -13.99 -4.60 -5.67
C LYS A 87 -14.46 -4.21 -4.27
N PRO A 88 -15.79 -4.10 -4.04
CA PRO A 88 -16.33 -4.07 -2.68
C PRO A 88 -15.80 -5.28 -1.89
N ASN A 89 -15.35 -5.04 -0.67
CA ASN A 89 -14.64 -6.01 0.19
C ASN A 89 -13.26 -6.46 -0.31
N GLY A 90 -12.73 -5.90 -1.39
CA GLY A 90 -11.37 -6.15 -1.85
C GLY A 90 -10.31 -5.69 -0.84
N LEU A 91 -9.13 -6.29 -0.92
CA LEU A 91 -8.03 -6.06 0.01
C LEU A 91 -6.95 -5.16 -0.60
N PHE A 92 -6.47 -4.23 0.19
CA PHE A 92 -5.29 -3.43 -0.11
C PHE A 92 -4.17 -3.73 0.88
N LEU A 93 -3.05 -4.24 0.37
CA LEU A 93 -1.84 -4.49 1.14
C LEU A 93 -0.79 -3.44 0.73
N SER A 94 -0.33 -2.66 1.70
CA SER A 94 0.70 -1.64 1.48
C SER A 94 1.95 -1.93 2.30
N ILE A 95 3.12 -1.81 1.67
CA ILE A 95 4.44 -1.88 2.29
C ILE A 95 5.14 -0.55 2.05
N ILE A 96 5.41 0.18 3.13
CA ILE A 96 6.00 1.54 3.06
C ILE A 96 7.11 1.71 4.10
N PRO A 97 8.09 2.60 3.84
CA PRO A 97 9.08 2.97 4.83
C PRO A 97 8.45 3.76 5.98
N ARG A 98 8.88 3.43 7.18
CA ARG A 98 8.39 4.05 8.40
C ARG A 98 9.35 5.12 8.90
N ARG A 99 8.85 6.35 9.14
CA ARG A 99 9.64 7.50 9.59
C ARG A 99 10.40 7.27 10.89
N SER A 100 9.87 6.48 11.81
CA SER A 100 10.56 6.17 13.08
C SER A 100 11.59 5.05 12.95
N GLY A 101 11.72 4.42 11.78
CA GLY A 101 12.65 3.35 11.52
C GLY A 101 14.10 3.85 11.42
N ILE A 102 15.06 2.99 11.75
CA ILE A 102 16.48 3.30 11.64
C ILE A 102 16.85 3.51 10.18
N TRP A 103 16.30 2.73 9.27
CA TRP A 103 16.61 2.76 7.83
C TRP A 103 16.33 4.09 7.15
N THR A 104 15.29 4.82 7.57
CA THR A 104 14.93 6.13 6.99
C THR A 104 15.80 7.29 7.45
N ARG A 105 16.78 7.04 8.35
CA ARG A 105 17.72 8.03 8.87
C ARG A 105 19.06 8.06 8.13
N TYR A 106 19.24 7.15 7.20
CA TYR A 106 20.50 7.02 6.44
C TYR A 106 20.21 7.20 4.96
N ASP A 107 20.86 8.19 4.36
CA ASP A 107 20.67 8.55 2.95
C ASP A 107 21.30 7.53 1.99
N ASN A 108 22.19 6.64 2.49
CA ASN A 108 22.87 5.63 1.68
C ASN A 108 22.05 4.37 1.39
N ASN A 109 20.73 4.43 1.53
CA ASN A 109 19.85 3.30 1.26
C ASN A 109 18.53 3.77 0.62
N PRO A 110 17.83 2.91 -0.14
CA PRO A 110 16.60 3.28 -0.84
C PRO A 110 15.49 3.84 0.05
N PHE A 111 15.47 3.49 1.33
CA PHE A 111 14.46 3.95 2.29
C PHE A 111 14.71 5.38 2.80
N GLY A 112 15.94 5.91 2.62
CA GLY A 112 16.30 7.27 3.00
C GLY A 112 15.87 8.31 1.96
N PHE A 113 15.81 7.95 0.69
CA PHE A 113 15.50 8.89 -0.40
C PHE A 113 14.01 9.21 -0.54
N GLY A 114 13.13 8.28 -0.16
CA GLY A 114 11.69 8.44 -0.32
C GLY A 114 11.02 9.17 0.84
N ARG A 115 9.77 9.57 0.63
CA ARG A 115 8.92 10.12 1.68
C ARG A 115 8.56 9.05 2.70
N SER A 116 9.14 9.09 3.89
CA SER A 116 8.77 8.20 4.98
C SER A 116 7.47 8.64 5.68
N TYR A 117 6.65 7.69 6.11
CA TYR A 117 5.36 7.95 6.74
C TYR A 117 5.39 7.68 8.24
N SER A 118 4.79 8.60 9.02
CA SER A 118 4.37 8.29 10.38
C SER A 118 3.05 7.49 10.34
N ASN A 119 2.75 6.76 11.42
CA ASN A 119 1.48 6.01 11.52
C ASN A 119 0.26 6.93 11.33
N LYS A 120 0.31 8.18 11.86
CA LYS A 120 -0.77 9.15 11.74
C LYS A 120 -0.96 9.62 10.30
N GLN A 121 0.13 9.94 9.61
CA GLN A 121 0.08 10.39 8.22
C GLN A 121 -0.46 9.29 7.30
N PHE A 122 0.04 8.07 7.44
CA PHE A 122 -0.43 6.95 6.62
C PHE A 122 -1.90 6.62 6.92
N LYS A 123 -2.31 6.63 8.18
CA LYS A 123 -3.72 6.42 8.55
C LYS A 123 -4.65 7.49 7.96
N SER A 124 -4.21 8.74 7.90
CA SER A 124 -4.97 9.80 7.23
C SER A 124 -5.09 9.58 5.72
N LEU A 125 -4.03 9.05 5.09
CA LEU A 125 -4.02 8.76 3.65
C LEU A 125 -5.01 7.65 3.27
N ILE A 126 -5.17 6.64 4.12
CA ILE A 126 -6.04 5.47 3.90
C ILE A 126 -7.35 5.54 4.69
N GLN A 127 -7.81 6.73 5.07
CA GLN A 127 -8.96 6.92 5.96
C GLN A 127 -10.27 6.28 5.48
N ASP A 128 -10.42 6.12 4.15
CA ASP A 128 -11.61 5.54 3.53
C ASP A 128 -11.63 4.01 3.59
N PHE A 129 -10.52 3.39 3.98
CA PHE A 129 -10.41 1.95 4.14
C PHE A 129 -10.65 1.49 5.58
N LEU A 130 -11.24 0.32 5.75
CA LEU A 130 -11.19 -0.39 7.02
C LEU A 130 -9.82 -1.06 7.19
N VAL A 131 -9.06 -0.62 8.17
CA VAL A 131 -7.76 -1.21 8.49
C VAL A 131 -7.96 -2.52 9.26
N LEU A 132 -7.50 -3.63 8.67
CA LEU A 132 -7.58 -4.96 9.27
C LEU A 132 -6.36 -5.29 10.13
N ASP A 133 -5.16 -4.98 9.61
CA ASP A 133 -3.89 -5.19 10.30
C ASP A 133 -2.92 -4.05 9.95
N TYR A 134 -2.49 -3.31 10.95
CA TYR A 134 -1.73 -2.07 10.76
C TYR A 134 -0.33 -2.11 11.37
N ARG A 135 -0.02 -3.10 12.19
CA ARG A 135 1.11 -3.00 13.13
C ARG A 135 2.27 -3.94 12.87
N LYS A 136 2.36 -4.53 11.69
CA LYS A 136 3.53 -5.36 11.37
C LYS A 136 4.67 -4.47 10.94
N THR A 137 5.68 -4.33 11.80
CA THR A 137 6.92 -3.63 11.49
C THR A 137 8.02 -4.64 11.24
N PHE A 138 8.90 -4.32 10.29
CA PHE A 138 10.02 -5.17 9.86
C PHE A 138 11.28 -4.31 9.72
N LEU A 139 12.41 -4.97 9.47
CA LEU A 139 13.72 -4.34 9.35
C LEU A 139 14.16 -3.64 10.64
N HIS A 140 14.18 -4.40 11.74
CA HIS A 140 14.71 -3.94 13.03
C HIS A 140 16.25 -3.97 13.09
N PHE A 141 16.89 -4.71 12.17
CA PHE A 141 18.35 -4.72 12.08
C PHE A 141 18.86 -3.43 11.39
N PRO A 142 20.05 -2.96 11.74
CA PRO A 142 20.60 -1.72 11.19
C PRO A 142 21.01 -1.87 9.71
N PRO A 143 20.99 -0.79 8.90
CA PRO A 143 21.32 -0.84 7.48
C PRO A 143 22.78 -1.25 7.17
N TRP A 144 23.69 -1.09 8.12
CA TRP A 144 25.08 -1.55 8.00
C TRP A 144 25.31 -3.01 8.36
N SER A 145 24.26 -3.76 8.63
CA SER A 145 24.33 -5.17 9.06
C SER A 145 24.55 -6.18 7.93
N HIS A 146 24.90 -5.72 6.72
CA HIS A 146 25.15 -6.59 5.56
C HIS A 146 26.27 -7.62 5.75
N TYR A 147 27.16 -7.39 6.73
CA TYR A 147 28.17 -8.37 7.14
C TYR A 147 27.60 -9.51 8.02
N LEU A 148 26.40 -9.35 8.55
CA LEU A 148 25.78 -10.38 9.40
C LEU A 148 25.17 -11.49 8.54
N ASN A 149 25.27 -12.72 9.01
CA ASN A 149 24.64 -13.84 8.34
C ASN A 149 23.10 -13.84 8.55
N TYR A 150 22.38 -14.62 7.73
CA TYR A 150 20.93 -14.73 7.78
C TYR A 150 20.36 -15.12 9.17
N LYS A 151 21.06 -15.99 9.91
CA LYS A 151 20.61 -16.41 11.26
C LYS A 151 20.65 -15.25 12.25
N SER A 152 21.69 -14.41 12.18
CA SER A 152 21.83 -13.22 13.02
C SER A 152 20.72 -12.20 12.70
N HIS A 153 20.44 -11.94 11.41
CA HIS A 153 19.33 -11.06 11.00
C HIS A 153 17.98 -11.53 11.55
N ARG A 154 17.71 -12.84 11.46
CA ARG A 154 16.47 -13.43 12.01
C ARG A 154 16.34 -13.27 13.51
N THR A 155 17.46 -13.39 14.24
CA THR A 155 17.49 -13.23 15.71
C THR A 155 17.27 -11.76 16.09
N ILE A 156 17.98 -10.84 15.45
CA ILE A 156 17.82 -9.38 15.67
C ILE A 156 16.38 -8.95 15.35
N GLU A 157 15.80 -9.46 14.28
CA GLU A 157 14.42 -9.16 13.90
C GLU A 157 13.41 -9.66 14.97
N LYS A 158 13.62 -10.84 15.55
CA LYS A 158 12.79 -11.36 16.64
C LYS A 158 12.92 -10.51 17.92
N ILE A 159 14.13 -10.16 18.30
CA ILE A 159 14.41 -9.32 19.47
C ILE A 159 13.84 -7.92 19.25
N GLY A 160 14.07 -7.35 18.06
CA GLY A 160 13.54 -6.04 17.69
C GLY A 160 12.02 -5.97 17.75
N LYS A 161 11.31 -6.98 17.26
CA LYS A 161 9.84 -7.07 17.37
C LYS A 161 9.35 -7.16 18.79
N LEU A 162 10.10 -7.85 19.67
CA LEU A 162 9.71 -8.03 21.06
C LEU A 162 9.94 -6.76 21.88
N PHE A 163 11.12 -6.15 21.79
CA PHE A 163 11.51 -5.02 22.64
C PHE A 163 11.25 -3.65 22.01
N PHE A 164 11.27 -3.57 20.67
CA PHE A 164 11.15 -2.32 19.93
C PHE A 164 10.14 -2.38 18.79
N PRO A 165 8.87 -2.76 19.06
CA PRO A 165 7.87 -3.02 18.00
C PRO A 165 7.59 -1.80 17.09
N TYR A 166 8.01 -0.61 17.52
CA TYR A 166 7.79 0.64 16.79
C TYR A 166 9.04 1.17 16.05
N MET A 167 10.18 0.47 16.11
CA MET A 167 11.42 0.94 15.49
C MET A 167 11.78 0.25 14.17
N GLY A 168 10.97 -0.69 13.69
CA GLY A 168 11.19 -1.30 12.38
C GLY A 168 11.16 -0.29 11.25
N GLY A 169 12.02 -0.48 10.24
CA GLY A 169 12.17 0.42 9.09
C GLY A 169 11.02 0.37 8.10
N LEU A 170 10.29 -0.74 8.05
CA LEU A 170 9.14 -0.94 7.17
C LEU A 170 7.85 -1.13 7.99
N MET A 171 6.76 -0.67 7.43
CA MET A 171 5.40 -0.88 7.92
C MET A 171 4.58 -1.61 6.87
N ILE A 172 3.93 -2.70 7.27
CA ILE A 172 2.95 -3.40 6.45
C ILE A 172 1.56 -3.08 7.00
N CYS A 173 0.68 -2.69 6.09
CA CYS A 173 -0.72 -2.44 6.40
C CYS A 173 -1.61 -3.26 5.49
N VAL A 174 -2.62 -3.92 6.06
CA VAL A 174 -3.68 -4.62 5.34
C VAL A 174 -4.98 -3.89 5.58
N CYS A 175 -5.60 -3.44 4.51
CA CYS A 175 -6.84 -2.68 4.53
C CYS A 175 -7.90 -3.38 3.69
N LYS A 176 -9.16 -3.08 3.97
CA LYS A 176 -10.32 -3.58 3.22
C LYS A 176 -11.16 -2.43 2.71
N LYS A 177 -11.55 -2.46 1.43
CA LYS A 177 -12.52 -1.52 0.88
C LYS A 177 -13.92 -1.87 1.39
N ILE A 178 -14.51 -0.98 2.19
CA ILE A 178 -15.89 -1.11 2.63
C ILE A 178 -16.73 -0.02 1.98
N VAL A 179 -17.70 -0.44 1.20
CA VAL A 179 -18.69 0.46 0.60
C VAL A 179 -19.93 0.42 1.50
N TYR A 180 -20.13 1.47 2.28
CA TYR A 180 -21.38 1.62 3.03
C TYR A 180 -22.48 2.08 2.07
N ALA A 181 -23.62 1.38 2.08
CA ALA A 181 -24.82 1.93 1.46
C ALA A 181 -25.12 3.28 2.13
N LYS A 182 -25.20 4.36 1.36
CA LYS A 182 -25.69 5.64 1.90
C LYS A 182 -27.05 5.39 2.51
N SER A 183 -27.13 5.39 3.84
CA SER A 183 -28.42 5.45 4.52
C SER A 183 -29.13 6.71 4.02
N SER A 184 -30.22 6.54 3.31
CA SER A 184 -31.07 7.66 2.93
C SER A 184 -31.65 8.22 4.23
N LYS A 185 -30.96 9.16 4.86
CA LYS A 185 -31.57 9.98 5.88
C LYS A 185 -32.77 10.64 5.21
N LYS A 186 -33.98 10.17 5.53
CA LYS A 186 -35.20 10.86 5.17
C LYS A 186 -34.99 12.33 5.58
N GLN A 187 -34.83 13.20 4.59
CA GLN A 187 -34.81 14.63 4.84
C GLN A 187 -36.15 14.92 5.52
N LYS A 188 -36.11 15.28 6.81
CA LYS A 188 -37.29 15.84 7.48
C LYS A 188 -37.66 17.06 6.65
N LYS A 189 -38.81 16.98 5.94
CA LYS A 189 -39.39 18.16 5.31
C LYS A 189 -39.64 19.15 6.42
N ILE A 190 -38.89 20.24 6.42
CA ILE A 190 -39.16 21.39 7.30
C ILE A 190 -40.45 21.99 6.76
N PRO A 191 -41.54 22.06 7.54
CA PRO A 191 -42.76 22.68 7.08
C PRO A 191 -42.46 24.18 6.84
N ILE A 192 -42.65 24.62 5.60
CA ILE A 192 -42.58 26.03 5.26
C ILE A 192 -43.81 26.67 5.94
N LYS A 193 -43.58 27.46 7.00
CA LYS A 193 -44.60 28.33 7.56
C LYS A 193 -44.94 29.37 6.50
N ASN A 194 -46.16 29.38 6.02
CA ASN A 194 -46.67 30.40 5.12
C ASN A 194 -46.50 31.77 5.81
N PHE A 195 -45.70 32.59 5.20
CA PHE A 195 -45.55 34.00 5.58
C PHE A 195 -46.78 34.72 4.98
N VAL A 196 -47.72 35.17 5.83
CA VAL A 196 -48.82 36.04 5.45
C VAL A 196 -48.32 37.46 5.61
N PRO A 197 -48.17 38.25 4.51
CA PRO A 197 -47.84 39.68 4.67
C PRO A 197 -49.11 40.44 5.13
N THR A 198 -48.95 41.21 6.20
CA THR A 198 -49.91 42.26 6.62
C THR A 198 -49.64 43.51 5.87
#